data_a9ae190e3ed5e36583e6c3d5fc64772e
#
_entry.id   a9ae190e3ed5e36583e6c3d5fc64772e
#
_cell.length_a   1.000
_cell.length_b   1.000
_cell.length_c   1.000
_cell.angle_alpha   90.00
_cell.angle_beta   90.00
_cell.angle_gamma   90.00
#
_symmetry.space_group_name_H-M   'P 1'
#
loop_
_entity.id
_entity.type
_entity.pdbx_description
1 polymer ?
#
loop_
_entity_poly.entity_id
_entity_poly.type
_entity_poly.pdbx_seq_one_letter_code
_entity_poly.pdbx_strand_id
1 'polypeptide(L)'
;MAYEIGALDASLAAAVGNDPSLVGELRTAMIDGACHYADLLSRSRCDANWIMAAHRLKGLAASFGAVPLIEAADLALDSAPGDPVVLRRVGHAIAMISS
;
A
#
# COMPACT_ATOMS: atom_id res chain seq x y z
N MET A 1 -14.48 8.90 -2.00
CA MET A 1 -13.65 9.83 -2.79
C MET A 1 -12.38 9.11 -3.21
N ALA A 2 -11.97 9.29 -4.45
CA ALA A 2 -10.76 8.65 -4.96
C ALA A 2 -9.51 9.30 -4.39
N TYR A 3 -8.47 8.50 -4.15
CA TYR A 3 -7.16 9.01 -3.77
C TYR A 3 -6.53 9.75 -4.95
N GLU A 4 -5.91 10.89 -4.66
CA GLU A 4 -5.28 11.71 -5.68
C GLU A 4 -3.81 11.35 -5.82
N ILE A 5 -3.40 10.96 -7.05
CA ILE A 5 -2.00 10.65 -7.35
C ILE A 5 -1.10 11.87 -7.06
N GLY A 6 -1.61 13.07 -7.33
CA GLY A 6 -0.90 14.30 -7.02
C GLY A 6 -0.60 14.48 -5.53
N ALA A 7 -1.45 13.96 -4.64
CA ALA A 7 -1.20 14.01 -3.20
C ALA A 7 -0.02 13.12 -2.81
N LEU A 8 0.09 11.93 -3.41
CA LEU A 8 1.24 11.05 -3.19
C LEU A 8 2.52 11.72 -3.69
N ASP A 9 2.51 12.25 -4.90
CA ASP A 9 3.66 12.93 -5.49
C ASP A 9 4.10 14.13 -4.63
N ALA A 10 3.15 14.89 -4.09
CA ALA A 10 3.43 16.00 -3.20
C ALA A 10 4.10 15.53 -1.90
N SER A 11 3.63 14.43 -1.31
CA SER A 11 4.23 13.84 -0.11
C SER A 11 5.66 13.36 -0.38
N LEU A 12 5.90 12.73 -1.52
CA LEU A 12 7.22 12.25 -1.91
C LEU A 12 8.16 13.43 -2.17
N ALA A 13 7.67 14.47 -2.84
CA ALA A 13 8.46 15.67 -3.11
C ALA A 13 8.88 16.36 -1.81
N ALA A 14 7.99 16.43 -0.83
CA ALA A 14 8.31 17.01 0.49
C ALA A 14 9.43 16.23 1.19
N ALA A 15 9.47 14.91 0.99
CA ALA A 15 10.47 14.05 1.62
C ALA A 15 11.87 14.17 0.96
N VAL A 16 11.94 14.45 -0.35
CA VAL A 16 13.20 14.44 -1.11
C VAL A 16 13.55 15.78 -1.77
N GLY A 17 12.88 16.88 -1.38
CA GLY A 17 13.24 18.22 -1.84
C GLY A 17 12.86 18.53 -3.29
N ASN A 18 11.79 17.97 -3.81
CA ASN A 18 11.25 18.24 -5.15
C ASN A 18 12.17 17.81 -6.32
N ASP A 19 13.12 16.92 -6.09
CA ASP A 19 13.90 16.34 -7.18
C ASP A 19 13.02 15.32 -7.91
N PRO A 20 12.64 15.58 -9.19
CA PRO A 20 11.73 14.68 -9.91
C PRO A 20 12.29 13.26 -10.09
N SER A 21 13.59 13.11 -10.23
CA SER A 21 14.22 11.80 -10.37
C SER A 21 14.09 11.00 -9.07
N LEU A 22 14.37 11.63 -7.92
CA LEU A 22 14.24 10.99 -6.62
C LEU A 22 12.78 10.70 -6.27
N VAL A 23 11.87 11.59 -6.62
CA VAL A 23 10.42 11.36 -6.43
C VAL A 23 9.99 10.12 -7.21
N GLY A 24 10.40 10.00 -8.47
CA GLY A 24 10.08 8.85 -9.31
C GLY A 24 10.65 7.54 -8.77
N GLU A 25 11.91 7.56 -8.34
CA GLU A 25 12.56 6.38 -7.75
C GLU A 25 11.86 5.95 -6.44
N LEU A 26 11.54 6.90 -5.60
CA LEU A 26 10.89 6.62 -4.32
C LEU A 26 9.48 6.08 -4.54
N ARG A 27 8.75 6.64 -5.50
CA ARG A 27 7.42 6.14 -5.88
C ARG A 27 7.49 4.70 -6.36
N THR A 28 8.44 4.37 -7.23
CA THR A 28 8.65 3.01 -7.72
C THR A 28 8.95 2.05 -6.58
N ALA A 29 9.83 2.44 -5.66
CA ALA A 29 10.17 1.64 -4.51
C ALA A 29 8.95 1.38 -3.62
N MET A 30 8.12 2.40 -3.41
CA MET A 30 6.89 2.28 -2.63
C MET A 30 5.91 1.29 -3.28
N ILE A 31 5.69 1.42 -4.60
CA ILE A 31 4.78 0.54 -5.33
C ILE A 31 5.30 -0.90 -5.30
N ASP A 32 6.59 -1.11 -5.53
CA ASP A 32 7.20 -2.43 -5.48
C ASP A 32 7.05 -3.05 -4.09
N GLY A 33 7.28 -2.28 -3.03
CA GLY A 33 7.09 -2.73 -1.66
C GLY A 33 5.64 -3.09 -1.37
N ALA A 34 4.70 -2.28 -1.84
CA ALA A 34 3.27 -2.55 -1.67
C ALA A 34 2.86 -3.84 -2.38
N CYS A 35 3.33 -4.05 -3.61
CA CYS A 35 3.07 -5.28 -4.36
C CYS A 35 3.66 -6.49 -3.65
N HIS A 36 4.86 -6.37 -3.09
CA HIS A 36 5.51 -7.43 -2.34
C HIS A 36 4.67 -7.84 -1.11
N TYR A 37 4.23 -6.87 -0.31
CA TYR A 37 3.43 -7.16 0.88
C TYR A 37 2.03 -7.64 0.52
N ALA A 38 1.45 -7.15 -0.57
CA ALA A 38 0.17 -7.65 -1.07
C ALA A 38 0.27 -9.12 -1.50
N ASP A 39 1.38 -9.49 -2.14
CA ASP A 39 1.64 -10.87 -2.52
C ASP A 39 1.78 -11.76 -1.29
N LEU A 40 2.56 -11.32 -0.28
CA LEU A 40 2.67 -12.05 0.98
C LEU A 40 1.30 -12.23 1.64
N LEU A 41 0.48 -11.20 1.64
CA LEU A 41 -0.88 -11.24 2.17
C LEU A 41 -1.71 -12.30 1.44
N SER A 42 -1.69 -12.29 0.11
CA SER A 42 -2.48 -13.21 -0.71
C SER A 42 -2.10 -14.67 -0.50
N ARG A 43 -0.85 -14.92 -0.13
CA ARG A 43 -0.32 -16.27 0.11
C ARG A 43 -0.37 -16.71 1.56
N SER A 44 -0.81 -15.84 2.46
CA SER A 44 -0.89 -16.16 3.89
C SER A 44 -1.98 -17.19 4.16
N ARG A 45 -1.60 -18.25 4.90
CA ARG A 45 -2.49 -19.37 5.22
C ARG A 45 -2.89 -19.42 6.69
N CYS A 46 -2.30 -18.58 7.52
CA CYS A 46 -2.61 -18.53 8.95
C CYS A 46 -2.74 -17.08 9.40
N ASP A 47 -3.39 -16.89 10.56
CA ASP A 47 -3.65 -15.57 11.10
C ASP A 47 -2.36 -14.78 11.33
N ALA A 48 -1.33 -15.41 11.88
CA ALA A 48 -0.08 -14.73 12.19
C ALA A 48 0.59 -14.13 10.95
N ASN A 49 0.65 -14.89 9.87
CA ASN A 49 1.24 -14.42 8.61
C ASN A 49 0.39 -13.33 7.96
N TRP A 50 -0.94 -13.51 7.99
CA TRP A 50 -1.88 -12.53 7.47
C TRP A 50 -1.76 -11.19 8.18
N ILE A 51 -1.79 -11.22 9.52
CA ILE A 51 -1.68 -10.02 10.35
C ILE A 51 -0.33 -9.33 10.13
N MET A 52 0.76 -10.10 10.09
CA MET A 52 2.10 -9.54 9.85
C MET A 52 2.18 -8.83 8.50
N ALA A 53 1.69 -9.46 7.43
CA ALA A 53 1.69 -8.87 6.09
C ALA A 53 0.83 -7.61 6.05
N ALA A 54 -0.35 -7.64 6.67
CA ALA A 54 -1.25 -6.50 6.73
C ALA A 54 -0.62 -5.32 7.49
N HIS A 55 0.06 -5.56 8.61
CA HIS A 55 0.76 -4.52 9.34
C HIS A 55 1.91 -3.91 8.55
N ARG A 56 2.67 -4.71 7.83
CA ARG A 56 3.76 -4.23 7.00
C ARG A 56 3.25 -3.37 5.86
N LEU A 57 2.16 -3.81 5.23
CA LEU A 57 1.51 -3.04 4.17
C LEU A 57 0.98 -1.70 4.70
N LYS A 58 0.34 -1.73 5.87
CA LYS A 58 -0.17 -0.52 6.52
C LYS A 58 0.96 0.45 6.85
N GLY A 59 2.07 -0.04 7.42
CA GLY A 59 3.22 0.79 7.76
C GLY A 59 3.83 1.47 6.54
N LEU A 60 3.98 0.72 5.45
CA LEU A 60 4.46 1.27 4.19
C LEU A 60 3.51 2.35 3.66
N ALA A 61 2.22 2.04 3.60
CA ALA A 61 1.20 2.97 3.11
C ALA A 61 1.15 4.25 3.97
N ALA A 62 1.24 4.11 5.29
CA ALA A 62 1.24 5.25 6.20
C ALA A 62 2.46 6.15 6.01
N SER A 63 3.63 5.55 5.73
CA SER A 63 4.87 6.30 5.49
C SER A 63 4.75 7.25 4.30
N PHE A 64 3.91 6.92 3.33
CA PHE A 64 3.72 7.72 2.11
C PHE A 64 2.36 8.41 2.04
N GLY A 65 1.55 8.30 3.09
CA GLY A 65 0.22 8.92 3.10
C GLY A 65 -0.75 8.34 2.08
N ALA A 66 -0.57 7.06 1.71
CA ALA A 66 -1.44 6.39 0.73
C ALA A 66 -2.73 5.91 1.41
N VAL A 67 -3.66 6.83 1.64
CA VAL A 67 -4.87 6.61 2.43
C VAL A 67 -5.70 5.40 1.98
N PRO A 68 -6.02 5.21 0.70
CA PRO A 68 -6.80 4.03 0.29
C PRO A 68 -6.10 2.71 0.64
N LEU A 69 -4.78 2.68 0.58
CA LEU A 69 -4.02 1.47 0.91
C LEU A 69 -3.97 1.25 2.42
N ILE A 70 -3.89 2.33 3.21
CA ILE A 70 -4.01 2.25 4.68
C ILE A 70 -5.36 1.65 5.05
N GLU A 71 -6.44 2.13 4.44
CA GLU A 71 -7.79 1.64 4.70
C GLU A 71 -7.95 0.17 4.32
N ALA A 72 -7.38 -0.25 3.18
CA ALA A 72 -7.42 -1.64 2.75
C ALA A 72 -6.64 -2.55 3.71
N ALA A 73 -5.49 -2.09 4.20
CA ALA A 73 -4.70 -2.84 5.18
C ALA A 73 -5.43 -2.95 6.52
N ASP A 74 -6.09 -1.89 6.96
CA ASP A 74 -6.92 -1.92 8.17
C ASP A 74 -8.07 -2.92 8.03
N LEU A 75 -8.71 -2.98 6.86
CA LEU A 75 -9.74 -3.95 6.59
C LEU A 75 -9.18 -5.39 6.67
N ALA A 76 -7.96 -5.60 6.18
CA ALA A 76 -7.29 -6.89 6.29
C ALA A 76 -7.10 -7.32 7.74
N LEU A 77 -6.74 -6.37 8.61
CA LEU A 77 -6.55 -6.65 10.04
C LEU A 77 -7.83 -7.08 10.74
N ASP A 78 -8.99 -6.67 10.22
CA ASP A 78 -10.30 -7.03 10.74
C ASP A 78 -10.92 -8.25 10.04
N SER A 79 -10.15 -8.93 9.19
CA SER A 79 -10.66 -9.99 8.31
C SER A 79 -9.86 -11.27 8.48
N ALA A 80 -10.32 -12.34 7.86
CA ALA A 80 -9.65 -13.65 7.91
C ALA A 80 -8.72 -13.84 6.72
N PRO A 81 -7.67 -14.67 6.87
CA PRO A 81 -6.77 -15.00 5.77
C PRO A 81 -7.52 -15.48 4.52
N GLY A 82 -7.13 -14.94 3.38
CA GLY A 82 -7.72 -15.31 2.09
C GLY A 82 -9.02 -14.60 1.74
N ASP A 83 -9.50 -13.66 2.57
CA ASP A 83 -10.73 -12.93 2.29
C ASP A 83 -10.65 -12.26 0.90
N PRO A 84 -11.48 -12.68 -0.07
CA PRO A 84 -11.37 -12.17 -1.43
C PRO A 84 -11.74 -10.70 -1.57
N VAL A 85 -12.62 -10.19 -0.71
CA VAL A 85 -13.00 -8.77 -0.71
C VAL A 85 -11.79 -7.93 -0.33
N VAL A 86 -11.07 -8.33 0.71
CA VAL A 86 -9.86 -7.64 1.18
C VAL A 86 -8.79 -7.64 0.09
N LEU A 87 -8.54 -8.80 -0.50
CA LEU A 87 -7.50 -8.92 -1.54
C LEU A 87 -7.81 -8.05 -2.75
N ARG A 88 -9.08 -7.96 -3.15
CA ARG A 88 -9.49 -7.05 -4.23
C ARG A 88 -9.31 -5.58 -3.85
N ARG A 89 -9.63 -5.23 -2.60
CA ARG A 89 -9.47 -3.85 -2.11
C ARG A 89 -8.00 -3.43 -2.09
N VAL A 90 -7.13 -4.31 -1.63
CA VAL A 90 -5.69 -4.06 -1.63
C VAL A 90 -5.18 -3.89 -3.07
N GLY A 91 -5.53 -4.79 -3.96
CA GLY A 91 -5.13 -4.72 -5.36
C GLY A 91 -5.62 -3.45 -6.05
N HIS A 92 -6.86 -3.06 -5.79
CA HIS A 92 -7.43 -1.83 -6.34
C HIS A 92 -6.70 -0.58 -5.83
N ALA A 93 -6.41 -0.54 -4.53
CA ALA A 93 -5.70 0.59 -3.93
C ALA A 93 -4.29 0.74 -4.53
N ILE A 94 -3.59 -0.37 -4.75
CA ILE A 94 -2.27 -0.34 -5.39
C ILE A 94 -2.37 0.14 -6.84
N ALA A 95 -3.37 -0.34 -7.58
CA ALA A 95 -3.59 0.07 -8.96
C ALA A 95 -3.85 1.57 -9.08
N MET A 96 -4.59 2.15 -8.14
CA MET A 96 -4.84 3.60 -8.09
C MET A 96 -3.55 4.40 -7.92
N ILE A 97 -2.62 3.91 -7.13
CA ILE A 97 -1.34 4.57 -6.90
C ILE A 97 -0.41 4.41 -8.09
N SER A 98 -0.50 3.28 -8.79
CA SER A 98 0.38 2.93 -9.90
C SER A 98 0.01 3.60 -11.22
N SER A 99 -1.21 4.09 -11.33
CA SER A 99 -1.72 4.67 -12.58
C SER A 99 -1.25 6.10 -12.83
#